data_95d89fa050d0ccb91ca9787adf2b5ca7
#
_entry.id   95d89fa050d0ccb91ca9787adf2b5ca7
#
_cell.length_a   1.000
_cell.length_b   1.000
_cell.length_c   1.000
_cell.angle_alpha   90.00
_cell.angle_beta   90.00
_cell.angle_gamma   90.00
#
_symmetry.space_group_name_H-M   'P 1'
#
loop_
_entity.id
_entity.type
_entity.pdbx_description
1 polymer ?
#
loop_
_entity_poly.entity_id
_entity_poly.type
_entity_poly.pdbx_seq_one_letter_code
_entity_poly.pdbx_strand_id
1 'polypeptide(L)'
;MVHRYDLTLGLPHTNRRGLWEPYLLMHAGHYQWSAIASAIGRPLSELRTVAGGEVYAAFYYVEERIPDRAPIESFGLDAHVAFSIALRSFKNIAVEGLVSFDRTDVVDAADVEHPFIRFGNIFITPVQGNSELRVAPPANADFSAIPPLPNDDNPYHVTREAKATGSLGLVDGWPAIGEAFEFLYEIDVDRDTNGAGLVYFVHYLTVMERAERALFESRLPARGERSLRHRRTAYYGNADPRDTVRVRLFAHQDPRRADRVGLRYTIERQQDGQLICLSEALKQVR
;
A
#
# COMPACT_ATOMS: atom_id res chain seq x y z
N MET A 1 -14.98 -5.53 16.33
CA MET A 1 -15.44 -4.12 16.23
C MET A 1 -15.17 -3.65 14.81
N VAL A 2 -16.14 -3.00 14.17
CA VAL A 2 -16.00 -2.43 12.82
C VAL A 2 -16.12 -0.92 12.94
N HIS A 3 -15.09 -0.20 12.44
CA HIS A 3 -15.09 1.26 12.37
C HIS A 3 -15.60 1.69 10.98
N ARG A 4 -16.40 2.75 10.94
CA ARG A 4 -16.98 3.27 9.69
C ARG A 4 -16.58 4.73 9.50
N TYR A 5 -16.28 5.09 8.26
CA TYR A 5 -15.90 6.43 7.84
C TYR A 5 -16.52 6.71 6.47
N ASP A 6 -16.93 7.95 6.25
CA ASP A 6 -17.55 8.39 5.01
C ASP A 6 -16.71 9.49 4.36
N LEU A 7 -16.64 9.48 3.04
CA LEU A 7 -15.91 10.47 2.26
C LEU A 7 -16.71 10.84 1.01
N THR A 8 -16.89 12.13 0.78
CA THR A 8 -17.35 12.64 -0.51
C THR A 8 -16.15 13.01 -1.37
N LEU A 9 -16.05 12.43 -2.56
CA LEU A 9 -14.93 12.68 -3.46
C LEU A 9 -15.04 14.08 -4.09
N GLY A 10 -13.97 14.86 -3.96
CA GLY A 10 -13.81 16.14 -4.63
C GLY A 10 -12.69 16.08 -5.68
N LEU A 11 -12.41 17.22 -6.32
CA LEU A 11 -11.37 17.34 -7.34
C LEU A 11 -9.97 16.81 -6.92
N PRO A 12 -9.49 17.02 -5.66
CA PRO A 12 -8.18 16.50 -5.26
C PRO A 12 -8.13 14.98 -5.18
N HIS A 13 -9.27 14.30 -5.05
CA HIS A 13 -9.37 12.86 -4.84
C HIS A 13 -9.36 12.08 -6.14
N THR A 14 -9.63 12.75 -7.25
CA THR A 14 -9.85 12.14 -8.55
C THR A 14 -8.81 12.63 -9.56
N ASN A 15 -8.55 11.80 -10.56
CA ASN A 15 -7.85 12.17 -11.78
C ASN A 15 -8.83 12.04 -12.98
N ARG A 16 -8.33 12.12 -14.20
CA ARG A 16 -9.18 11.99 -15.41
C ARG A 16 -9.94 10.67 -15.52
N ARG A 17 -9.57 9.65 -14.74
CA ARG A 17 -10.14 8.30 -14.80
C ARG A 17 -11.12 8.01 -13.67
N GLY A 18 -11.18 8.83 -12.64
CA GLY A 18 -11.95 8.63 -11.42
C GLY A 18 -11.07 8.68 -10.19
N LEU A 19 -11.40 7.91 -9.15
CA LEU A 19 -10.62 7.90 -7.89
C LEU A 19 -9.17 7.51 -8.14
N TRP A 20 -8.25 8.34 -7.64
CA TRP A 20 -6.83 8.11 -7.78
C TRP A 20 -6.32 7.15 -6.71
N GLU A 21 -5.68 6.05 -7.12
CA GLU A 21 -5.19 4.97 -6.25
C GLU A 21 -4.34 5.48 -5.06
N PRO A 22 -3.33 6.35 -5.22
CA PRO A 22 -2.59 6.90 -4.09
C PRO A 22 -3.46 7.65 -3.09
N TYR A 23 -4.48 8.37 -3.57
CA TYR A 23 -5.39 9.09 -2.70
C TYR A 23 -6.29 8.13 -1.90
N LEU A 24 -6.80 7.09 -2.55
CA LEU A 24 -7.55 6.02 -1.88
C LEU A 24 -6.73 5.42 -0.74
N LEU A 25 -5.46 5.07 -1.00
CA LEU A 25 -4.57 4.49 0.03
C LEU A 25 -4.23 5.47 1.15
N MET A 26 -4.07 6.77 0.85
CA MET A 26 -3.87 7.79 1.90
C MET A 26 -5.05 7.84 2.87
N HIS A 27 -6.28 7.88 2.34
CA HIS A 27 -7.49 7.95 3.17
C HIS A 27 -7.74 6.64 3.92
N ALA A 28 -7.67 5.51 3.25
CA ALA A 28 -7.85 4.21 3.88
C ALA A 28 -6.80 3.97 4.98
N GLY A 29 -5.54 4.34 4.74
CA GLY A 29 -4.46 4.27 5.74
C GLY A 29 -4.68 5.21 6.93
N HIS A 30 -5.12 6.45 6.68
CA HIS A 30 -5.48 7.39 7.75
C HIS A 30 -6.65 6.87 8.60
N TYR A 31 -7.69 6.35 7.97
CA TYR A 31 -8.83 5.79 8.68
C TYR A 31 -8.44 4.54 9.49
N GLN A 32 -7.53 3.71 8.97
CA GLN A 32 -6.99 2.60 9.76
C GLN A 32 -6.23 3.08 10.98
N TRP A 33 -5.37 4.08 10.86
CA TRP A 33 -4.69 4.67 12.03
C TRP A 33 -5.68 5.24 13.04
N SER A 34 -6.73 5.90 12.57
CA SER A 34 -7.81 6.41 13.43
C SER A 34 -8.56 5.28 14.13
N ALA A 35 -8.81 4.17 13.43
CA ALA A 35 -9.43 2.98 14.01
C ALA A 35 -8.54 2.33 15.08
N ILE A 36 -7.21 2.22 14.82
CA ILE A 36 -6.26 1.72 15.83
C ILE A 36 -6.26 2.63 17.06
N ALA A 37 -6.13 3.96 16.88
CA ALA A 37 -6.13 4.93 17.96
C ALA A 37 -7.42 4.84 18.81
N SER A 38 -8.57 4.71 18.15
CA SER A 38 -9.88 4.51 18.81
C SER A 38 -9.91 3.20 19.61
N ALA A 39 -9.42 2.11 19.05
CA ALA A 39 -9.45 0.80 19.69
C ALA A 39 -8.54 0.71 20.91
N ILE A 40 -7.39 1.39 20.93
CA ILE A 40 -6.46 1.44 22.07
C ILE A 40 -6.75 2.61 23.02
N GLY A 41 -7.74 3.46 22.71
CA GLY A 41 -8.13 4.61 23.55
C GLY A 41 -7.05 5.70 23.66
N ARG A 42 -6.14 5.84 22.66
CA ARG A 42 -5.00 6.74 22.70
C ARG A 42 -4.59 7.23 21.32
N PRO A 43 -4.23 8.52 21.13
CA PRO A 43 -3.63 9.01 19.90
C PRO A 43 -2.32 8.28 19.56
N LEU A 44 -2.10 7.96 18.28
CA LEU A 44 -0.88 7.25 17.86
C LEU A 44 0.40 8.09 18.09
N SER A 45 0.30 9.41 18.07
CA SER A 45 1.39 10.34 18.37
C SER A 45 1.89 10.26 19.83
N GLU A 46 1.09 9.66 20.73
CA GLU A 46 1.43 9.47 22.14
C GLU A 46 2.03 8.09 22.43
N LEU A 47 2.20 7.23 21.43
CA LEU A 47 2.81 5.92 21.63
C LEU A 47 4.28 6.06 22.00
N ARG A 48 4.70 5.29 23.02
CA ARG A 48 6.07 5.35 23.55
C ARG A 48 6.62 3.95 23.78
N THR A 49 7.92 3.79 23.59
CA THR A 49 8.66 2.61 24.03
C THR A 49 8.80 2.59 25.54
N VAL A 50 9.27 1.48 26.11
CA VAL A 50 9.60 1.39 27.55
C VAL A 50 10.62 2.46 27.97
N ALA A 51 11.53 2.85 27.08
CA ALA A 51 12.55 3.90 27.32
C ALA A 51 12.01 5.33 27.05
N GLY A 52 10.72 5.50 26.72
CA GLY A 52 10.13 6.80 26.45
C GLY A 52 10.31 7.33 25.03
N GLY A 53 10.97 6.59 24.14
CA GLY A 53 11.13 6.96 22.71
C GLY A 53 9.80 6.89 21.95
N GLU A 54 9.69 7.67 20.89
CA GLU A 54 8.50 7.70 20.01
C GLU A 54 8.32 6.37 19.27
N VAL A 55 7.06 5.98 19.09
CA VAL A 55 6.68 4.79 18.34
C VAL A 55 5.72 5.18 17.23
N TYR A 56 5.98 4.71 16.02
CA TYR A 56 5.14 4.94 14.84
C TYR A 56 4.53 3.63 14.36
N ALA A 57 3.27 3.69 13.91
CA ALA A 57 2.61 2.57 13.21
C ALA A 57 2.94 2.65 11.71
N ALA A 58 3.98 1.94 11.26
CA ALA A 58 4.39 1.92 9.86
C ALA A 58 3.69 0.79 9.09
N PHE A 59 3.40 1.02 7.81
CA PHE A 59 2.91 -0.04 6.93
C PHE A 59 4.08 -0.94 6.49
N TYR A 60 3.96 -2.25 6.70
CA TYR A 60 4.90 -3.25 6.18
C TYR A 60 4.30 -4.09 5.05
N TYR A 61 2.96 -4.08 4.91
CA TYR A 61 2.24 -4.78 3.87
C TYR A 61 0.98 -4.03 3.46
N VAL A 62 0.71 -4.01 2.14
CA VAL A 62 -0.53 -3.51 1.56
C VAL A 62 -0.97 -4.48 0.47
N GLU A 63 -2.23 -4.92 0.50
CA GLU A 63 -2.85 -5.67 -0.57
C GLU A 63 -4.15 -4.99 -0.98
N GLU A 64 -4.34 -4.77 -2.27
CA GLU A 64 -5.53 -4.18 -2.86
C GLU A 64 -6.17 -5.20 -3.80
N ARG A 65 -7.46 -5.43 -3.64
CA ARG A 65 -8.26 -6.20 -4.60
C ARG A 65 -9.42 -5.35 -5.09
N ILE A 66 -9.44 -5.15 -6.40
CA ILE A 66 -10.40 -4.30 -7.09
C ILE A 66 -11.14 -5.16 -8.11
N PRO A 67 -12.40 -5.54 -7.86
CA PRO A 67 -13.20 -6.35 -8.76
C PRO A 67 -13.40 -5.69 -10.13
N ASP A 68 -13.54 -6.49 -11.18
CA ASP A 68 -13.80 -5.99 -12.53
C ASP A 68 -15.10 -5.16 -12.61
N ARG A 69 -16.09 -5.48 -11.77
CA ARG A 69 -17.40 -4.82 -11.72
C ARG A 69 -17.40 -3.49 -10.95
N ALA A 70 -16.45 -3.31 -10.03
CA ALA A 70 -16.32 -2.09 -9.21
C ALA A 70 -14.91 -1.50 -9.31
N PRO A 71 -14.44 -1.10 -10.51
CA PRO A 71 -13.12 -0.52 -10.68
C PRO A 71 -13.06 0.83 -9.95
N ILE A 72 -11.90 1.18 -9.39
CA ILE A 72 -11.71 2.47 -8.69
C ILE A 72 -12.00 3.67 -9.60
N GLU A 73 -11.86 3.50 -10.91
CA GLU A 73 -12.19 4.50 -11.92
C GLU A 73 -13.71 4.78 -12.03
N SER A 74 -14.56 3.91 -11.49
CA SER A 74 -16.02 4.16 -11.44
C SER A 74 -16.42 5.14 -10.34
N PHE A 75 -15.49 5.44 -9.40
CA PHE A 75 -15.71 6.41 -8.34
C PHE A 75 -15.32 7.80 -8.85
N GLY A 76 -16.29 8.54 -9.35
CA GLY A 76 -16.11 9.88 -9.94
C GLY A 76 -16.21 11.01 -8.92
N LEU A 77 -16.21 12.24 -9.44
CA LEU A 77 -16.47 13.46 -8.66
C LEU A 77 -17.85 13.37 -7.99
N ASP A 78 -17.94 13.88 -6.76
CA ASP A 78 -19.13 13.88 -5.91
C ASP A 78 -19.65 12.48 -5.47
N ALA A 79 -18.95 11.41 -5.83
CA ALA A 79 -19.30 10.07 -5.33
C ALA A 79 -19.12 10.01 -3.80
N HIS A 80 -20.09 9.38 -3.12
CA HIS A 80 -20.03 9.11 -1.70
C HIS A 80 -19.45 7.72 -1.46
N VAL A 81 -18.35 7.65 -0.72
CA VAL A 81 -17.62 6.41 -0.42
C VAL A 81 -17.68 6.12 1.05
N ALA A 82 -18.21 4.96 1.43
CA ALA A 82 -18.15 4.45 2.81
C ALA A 82 -16.99 3.47 2.96
N PHE A 83 -16.23 3.61 4.03
CA PHE A 83 -15.16 2.72 4.43
C PHE A 83 -15.57 1.96 5.69
N SER A 84 -15.37 0.66 5.70
CA SER A 84 -15.58 -0.20 6.86
C SER A 84 -14.27 -0.90 7.20
N ILE A 85 -13.80 -0.76 8.45
CA ILE A 85 -12.48 -1.24 8.88
C ILE A 85 -12.63 -2.23 10.01
N ALA A 86 -12.14 -3.44 9.80
CA ALA A 86 -11.99 -4.48 10.81
C ALA A 86 -10.52 -4.62 11.19
N LEU A 87 -10.21 -4.57 12.49
CA LEU A 87 -8.85 -4.70 13.02
C LEU A 87 -8.60 -6.07 13.61
N ARG A 88 -7.35 -6.56 13.48
CA ARG A 88 -6.80 -7.73 14.17
C ARG A 88 -5.39 -7.42 14.66
N SER A 89 -4.99 -7.95 15.83
CA SER A 89 -3.68 -7.68 16.42
C SER A 89 -2.81 -8.93 16.46
N PHE A 90 -1.50 -8.74 16.35
CA PHE A 90 -0.51 -9.81 16.47
C PHE A 90 0.54 -9.42 17.52
N LYS A 91 0.49 -10.09 18.70
CA LYS A 91 1.49 -9.98 19.78
C LYS A 91 1.84 -8.56 20.19
N ASN A 92 0.91 -7.61 20.10
CA ASN A 92 1.12 -6.17 20.37
C ASN A 92 2.25 -5.52 19.55
N ILE A 93 2.72 -6.20 18.49
CA ILE A 93 3.81 -5.74 17.61
C ILE A 93 3.24 -5.20 16.31
N ALA A 94 2.13 -5.81 15.85
CA ALA A 94 1.53 -5.50 14.57
C ALA A 94 0.00 -5.47 14.67
N VAL A 95 -0.63 -4.68 13.81
CA VAL A 95 -2.08 -4.61 13.63
C VAL A 95 -2.37 -4.77 12.15
N GLU A 96 -3.28 -5.68 11.82
CA GLU A 96 -3.87 -5.78 10.50
C GLU A 96 -5.17 -5.00 10.46
N GLY A 97 -5.43 -4.29 9.36
CA GLY A 97 -6.72 -3.73 9.03
C GLY A 97 -7.22 -4.27 7.70
N LEU A 98 -8.43 -4.80 7.72
CA LEU A 98 -9.17 -5.11 6.51
C LEU A 98 -10.16 -3.97 6.25
N VAL A 99 -9.94 -3.22 5.19
CA VAL A 99 -10.73 -2.06 4.79
C VAL A 99 -11.53 -2.45 3.56
N SER A 100 -12.84 -2.59 3.69
CA SER A 100 -13.76 -2.61 2.55
C SER A 100 -14.24 -1.19 2.27
N PHE A 101 -14.47 -0.86 1.02
CA PHE A 101 -15.03 0.43 0.62
C PHE A 101 -16.02 0.28 -0.51
N ASP A 102 -17.03 1.15 -0.54
CA ASP A 102 -18.10 1.09 -1.49
C ASP A 102 -18.76 2.44 -1.73
N ARG A 103 -19.47 2.55 -2.83
CA ARG A 103 -20.31 3.70 -3.13
C ARG A 103 -21.63 3.56 -2.39
N THR A 104 -22.02 4.61 -1.65
CA THR A 104 -23.30 4.65 -0.93
C THR A 104 -24.44 5.23 -1.77
N ASP A 105 -24.11 5.85 -2.91
CA ASP A 105 -25.05 6.46 -3.84
C ASP A 105 -25.54 5.50 -4.94
N VAL A 106 -25.09 4.25 -4.95
CA VAL A 106 -25.49 3.20 -5.88
C VAL A 106 -26.12 2.05 -5.10
N VAL A 107 -27.32 1.64 -5.49
CA VAL A 107 -27.97 0.46 -4.90
C VAL A 107 -27.38 -0.77 -5.59
N ASP A 108 -26.45 -1.42 -4.92
CA ASP A 108 -25.86 -2.67 -5.42
C ASP A 108 -26.74 -3.88 -5.13
N ALA A 109 -26.69 -4.86 -6.04
CA ALA A 109 -27.26 -6.17 -5.80
C ALA A 109 -26.45 -6.89 -4.71
N ALA A 110 -27.11 -7.59 -3.82
CA ALA A 110 -26.57 -8.20 -2.59
C ALA A 110 -25.42 -9.22 -2.77
N ASP A 111 -25.02 -9.54 -4.00
CA ASP A 111 -24.00 -10.56 -4.34
C ASP A 111 -22.76 -9.99 -5.07
N VAL A 112 -22.48 -8.71 -4.95
CA VAL A 112 -21.31 -8.09 -5.62
C VAL A 112 -20.08 -8.19 -4.71
N GLU A 113 -18.98 -8.71 -5.27
CA GLU A 113 -17.66 -8.67 -4.61
C GLU A 113 -17.23 -7.21 -4.47
N HIS A 114 -17.04 -6.76 -3.22
CA HIS A 114 -16.63 -5.39 -2.91
C HIS A 114 -15.11 -5.24 -2.98
N PRO A 115 -14.64 -4.06 -3.40
CA PRO A 115 -13.22 -3.76 -3.35
C PRO A 115 -12.74 -3.71 -1.90
N PHE A 116 -11.53 -4.20 -1.66
CA PHE A 116 -10.93 -4.12 -0.33
C PHE A 116 -9.43 -3.83 -0.36
N ILE A 117 -8.95 -3.30 0.76
CA ILE A 117 -7.54 -3.09 1.04
C ILE A 117 -7.22 -3.78 2.36
N ARG A 118 -6.16 -4.59 2.33
CA ARG A 118 -5.59 -5.20 3.53
C ARG A 118 -4.29 -4.48 3.87
N PHE A 119 -4.22 -3.92 5.06
CA PHE A 119 -3.03 -3.24 5.57
C PHE A 119 -2.40 -4.05 6.71
N GLY A 120 -1.09 -4.23 6.67
CA GLY A 120 -0.30 -4.67 7.80
C GLY A 120 0.49 -3.49 8.38
N ASN A 121 0.21 -3.12 9.63
CA ASN A 121 1.01 -2.14 10.36
C ASN A 121 1.92 -2.84 11.33
N ILE A 122 3.15 -2.35 11.45
CA ILE A 122 4.11 -2.76 12.47
C ILE A 122 4.54 -1.52 13.26
N PHE A 123 4.71 -1.69 14.58
CA PHE A 123 5.18 -0.59 15.43
C PHE A 123 6.70 -0.50 15.39
N ILE A 124 7.20 0.69 15.09
CA ILE A 124 8.63 0.97 14.90
C ILE A 124 9.05 2.20 15.67
N THR A 125 10.36 2.29 15.95
CA THR A 125 11.03 3.49 16.44
C THR A 125 12.24 3.79 15.55
N PRO A 126 12.53 5.06 15.22
CA PRO A 126 13.77 5.43 14.55
C PRO A 126 14.99 5.12 15.44
N VAL A 127 16.08 4.66 14.84
CA VAL A 127 17.36 4.45 15.52
C VAL A 127 18.33 5.56 15.13
N GLN A 128 18.55 5.73 13.82
CA GLN A 128 19.40 6.78 13.27
C GLN A 128 18.83 7.17 11.89
N GLY A 129 18.27 8.39 11.79
CA GLY A 129 17.62 8.86 10.58
C GLY A 129 16.34 8.08 10.25
N ASN A 130 15.86 8.20 9.01
CA ASN A 130 14.66 7.52 8.51
C ASN A 130 14.97 6.15 7.89
N SER A 131 16.22 5.92 7.54
CA SER A 131 16.69 4.69 6.89
C SER A 131 16.89 3.54 7.86
N GLU A 132 17.05 3.81 9.16
CA GLU A 132 17.27 2.81 10.19
C GLU A 132 16.11 2.76 11.19
N LEU A 133 15.17 1.83 10.94
CA LEU A 133 13.95 1.63 11.71
C LEU A 133 14.01 0.30 12.45
N ARG A 134 13.65 0.30 13.73
CA ARG A 134 13.61 -0.91 14.56
C ARG A 134 12.17 -1.18 15.03
N VAL A 135 11.78 -2.45 15.00
CA VAL A 135 10.50 -2.89 15.60
C VAL A 135 10.51 -2.60 17.10
N ALA A 136 9.48 -1.89 17.57
CA ALA A 136 9.34 -1.48 18.95
C ALA A 136 7.86 -1.48 19.35
N PRO A 137 7.39 -2.51 20.09
CA PRO A 137 6.01 -2.50 20.58
C PRO A 137 5.82 -1.33 21.55
N PRO A 138 4.68 -0.61 21.46
CA PRO A 138 4.38 0.49 22.38
C PRO A 138 4.13 -0.07 23.78
N ALA A 139 4.81 0.51 24.79
CA ALA A 139 4.70 0.11 26.17
C ALA A 139 3.45 0.66 26.86
N ASN A 140 2.85 1.68 26.30
CA ASN A 140 1.74 2.43 26.87
C ASN A 140 0.40 2.26 26.11
N ALA A 141 0.24 1.18 25.36
CA ALA A 141 -0.98 0.87 24.63
C ALA A 141 -1.52 -0.52 25.01
N ASP A 142 -2.85 -0.62 25.11
CA ASP A 142 -3.56 -1.87 25.34
C ASP A 142 -4.28 -2.30 24.06
N PHE A 143 -3.90 -3.47 23.55
CA PHE A 143 -4.47 -4.06 22.32
C PHE A 143 -5.54 -5.12 22.61
N SER A 144 -5.94 -5.32 23.87
CA SER A 144 -6.89 -6.37 24.27
C SER A 144 -8.27 -6.23 23.62
N ALA A 145 -8.67 -5.02 23.25
CA ALA A 145 -9.91 -4.75 22.51
C ALA A 145 -9.85 -5.15 21.03
N ILE A 146 -8.65 -5.42 20.47
CA ILE A 146 -8.47 -5.80 19.07
C ILE A 146 -8.35 -7.33 19.01
N PRO A 147 -9.25 -8.02 18.27
CA PRO A 147 -9.19 -9.48 18.15
C PRO A 147 -7.82 -9.97 17.62
N PRO A 148 -7.38 -11.17 18.04
CA PRO A 148 -6.10 -11.72 17.58
C PRO A 148 -6.15 -12.04 16.09
N LEU A 149 -5.04 -11.82 15.40
CA LEU A 149 -4.80 -12.24 14.03
C LEU A 149 -4.40 -13.72 14.04
N PRO A 150 -5.11 -14.62 13.31
CA PRO A 150 -4.69 -16.01 13.16
C PRO A 150 -3.29 -16.11 12.53
N ASN A 151 -2.48 -17.03 13.02
CA ASN A 151 -1.09 -17.16 12.57
C ASN A 151 -0.99 -17.51 11.07
N ASP A 152 -1.89 -18.38 10.59
CA ASP A 152 -1.89 -18.86 9.20
C ASP A 152 -2.30 -17.78 8.19
N ASP A 153 -2.96 -16.71 8.65
CA ASP A 153 -3.42 -15.59 7.83
C ASP A 153 -2.53 -14.33 7.99
N ASN A 154 -1.37 -14.47 8.62
CA ASN A 154 -0.53 -13.32 8.92
C ASN A 154 0.29 -12.86 7.70
N PRO A 155 0.10 -11.61 7.20
CA PRO A 155 0.86 -11.05 6.08
C PRO A 155 2.37 -11.04 6.29
N TYR A 156 2.84 -11.14 7.53
CA TYR A 156 4.26 -11.23 7.84
C TYR A 156 4.94 -12.43 7.18
N HIS A 157 4.23 -13.56 7.04
CA HIS A 157 4.77 -14.72 6.33
C HIS A 157 4.97 -14.43 4.86
N VAL A 158 3.99 -13.79 4.23
CA VAL A 158 4.05 -13.35 2.82
C VAL A 158 5.24 -12.42 2.60
N THR A 159 5.43 -11.41 3.45
CA THR A 159 6.53 -10.45 3.29
C THR A 159 7.90 -11.08 3.51
N ARG A 160 8.02 -12.01 4.47
CA ARG A 160 9.28 -12.72 4.71
C ARG A 160 9.66 -13.62 3.53
N GLU A 161 8.70 -14.37 2.99
CA GLU A 161 8.91 -15.20 1.81
C GLU A 161 9.26 -14.34 0.59
N ALA A 162 8.52 -13.24 0.38
CA ALA A 162 8.79 -12.32 -0.73
C ALA A 162 10.19 -11.71 -0.65
N LYS A 163 10.70 -11.40 0.54
CA LYS A 163 12.08 -10.91 0.71
C LYS A 163 13.11 -11.95 0.27
N ALA A 164 12.85 -13.23 0.52
CA ALA A 164 13.75 -14.32 0.17
C ALA A 164 13.68 -14.70 -1.32
N THR A 165 12.51 -14.63 -1.94
CA THR A 165 12.25 -15.08 -3.31
C THR A 165 12.27 -13.95 -4.34
N GLY A 166 12.09 -12.70 -3.91
CA GLY A 166 11.88 -11.54 -4.80
C GLY A 166 10.49 -11.51 -5.43
N SER A 167 9.52 -12.27 -4.92
CA SER A 167 8.17 -12.40 -5.48
C SER A 167 7.09 -12.33 -4.42
N LEU A 168 5.96 -11.69 -4.77
CA LEU A 168 4.72 -11.66 -3.99
C LEU A 168 3.65 -12.62 -4.53
N GLY A 169 3.99 -13.41 -5.55
CA GLY A 169 3.18 -14.51 -6.06
C GLY A 169 2.08 -14.12 -7.05
N LEU A 170 1.97 -12.85 -7.47
CA LEU A 170 0.93 -12.45 -8.42
C LEU A 170 1.29 -12.74 -9.88
N VAL A 171 2.57 -12.67 -10.22
CA VAL A 171 3.06 -12.80 -11.61
C VAL A 171 4.02 -13.98 -11.82
N ASP A 172 4.08 -14.90 -10.87
CA ASP A 172 4.97 -16.05 -10.94
C ASP A 172 4.63 -16.96 -12.13
N GLY A 173 5.67 -17.34 -12.86
CA GLY A 173 5.52 -18.16 -14.06
C GLY A 173 4.96 -17.42 -15.28
N TRP A 174 4.64 -16.13 -15.19
CA TRP A 174 4.21 -15.36 -16.34
C TRP A 174 5.41 -14.97 -17.23
N PRO A 175 5.29 -15.06 -18.56
CA PRO A 175 6.36 -14.65 -19.47
C PRO A 175 6.63 -13.15 -19.38
N ALA A 176 7.91 -12.79 -19.33
CA ALA A 176 8.32 -11.39 -19.32
C ALA A 176 8.07 -10.72 -20.69
N ILE A 177 7.71 -9.44 -20.67
CA ILE A 177 7.57 -8.58 -21.83
C ILE A 177 8.80 -7.66 -21.87
N GLY A 178 9.81 -8.09 -22.66
CA GLY A 178 11.05 -7.34 -22.77
C GLY A 178 11.95 -7.43 -21.53
N GLU A 179 12.93 -6.53 -21.47
CA GLU A 179 13.89 -6.44 -20.38
C GLU A 179 13.41 -5.55 -19.25
N ALA A 180 14.04 -5.66 -18.07
CA ALA A 180 13.84 -4.78 -16.96
C ALA A 180 13.95 -3.29 -17.38
N PHE A 181 13.03 -2.48 -16.87
CA PHE A 181 13.09 -1.03 -17.00
C PHE A 181 13.60 -0.43 -15.71
N GLU A 182 14.63 0.40 -15.78
CA GLU A 182 15.16 1.11 -14.64
C GLU A 182 14.70 2.57 -14.63
N PHE A 183 14.29 3.05 -13.44
CA PHE A 183 13.87 4.42 -13.22
C PHE A 183 14.50 4.94 -11.92
N LEU A 184 15.13 6.11 -11.98
CA LEU A 184 15.72 6.76 -10.81
C LEU A 184 14.80 7.89 -10.34
N TYR A 185 14.68 8.01 -9.03
CA TYR A 185 13.86 9.04 -8.41
C TYR A 185 14.55 9.57 -7.16
N GLU A 186 14.76 10.90 -7.08
CA GLU A 186 15.24 11.58 -5.89
C GLU A 186 14.07 11.91 -4.97
N ILE A 187 14.19 11.53 -3.70
CA ILE A 187 13.18 11.78 -2.67
C ILE A 187 13.10 13.28 -2.37
N ASP A 188 11.95 13.87 -2.63
CA ASP A 188 11.64 15.26 -2.35
C ASP A 188 11.20 15.42 -0.89
N VAL A 189 11.91 16.28 -0.14
CA VAL A 189 11.70 16.49 1.29
C VAL A 189 10.28 16.94 1.61
N ASP A 190 9.77 17.90 0.83
CA ASP A 190 8.51 18.57 1.14
C ASP A 190 7.29 17.79 0.64
N ARG A 191 7.48 17.00 -0.43
CA ARG A 191 6.39 16.28 -1.08
C ARG A 191 6.26 14.83 -0.63
N ASP A 192 7.39 14.14 -0.45
CA ASP A 192 7.40 12.69 -0.29
C ASP A 192 7.46 12.26 1.19
N THR A 193 7.70 13.19 2.14
CA THR A 193 7.73 12.89 3.57
C THR A 193 6.41 13.22 4.26
N ASN A 194 6.15 12.51 5.36
CA ASN A 194 5.00 12.76 6.23
C ASN A 194 5.39 13.62 7.45
N GLY A 195 4.42 13.92 8.32
CA GLY A 195 4.64 14.72 9.54
C GLY A 195 5.63 14.12 10.56
N ALA A 196 6.03 12.85 10.41
CA ALA A 196 7.10 12.21 11.18
C ALA A 196 8.47 12.31 10.47
N GLY A 197 8.55 12.98 9.32
CA GLY A 197 9.75 13.07 8.49
C GLY A 197 10.10 11.80 7.71
N LEU A 198 9.27 10.75 7.79
CA LEU A 198 9.45 9.50 7.06
C LEU A 198 8.89 9.63 5.65
N VAL A 199 9.52 9.01 4.65
CA VAL A 199 8.89 8.84 3.35
C VAL A 199 7.60 8.04 3.53
N TYR A 200 6.48 8.64 3.14
CA TYR A 200 5.17 8.05 3.35
C TYR A 200 4.94 6.89 2.36
N PHE A 201 4.39 5.78 2.84
CA PHE A 201 4.27 4.55 2.04
C PHE A 201 3.60 4.73 0.67
N VAL A 202 2.64 5.64 0.57
CA VAL A 202 1.93 5.95 -0.69
C VAL A 202 2.83 6.65 -1.71
N HIS A 203 3.87 7.36 -1.26
CA HIS A 203 4.78 8.02 -2.21
C HIS A 203 5.63 7.03 -2.99
N TYR A 204 5.96 5.86 -2.41
CA TYR A 204 6.57 4.77 -3.17
C TYR A 204 5.64 4.27 -4.29
N LEU A 205 4.32 4.24 -4.07
CA LEU A 205 3.36 3.94 -5.14
C LEU A 205 3.40 5.01 -6.25
N THR A 206 3.45 6.30 -5.89
CA THR A 206 3.59 7.39 -6.87
C THR A 206 4.88 7.26 -7.70
N VAL A 207 5.98 6.83 -7.08
CA VAL A 207 7.25 6.55 -7.77
C VAL A 207 7.09 5.37 -8.75
N MET A 208 6.40 4.28 -8.32
CA MET A 208 6.07 3.15 -9.19
C MET A 208 5.23 3.57 -10.39
N GLU A 209 4.19 4.41 -10.19
CA GLU A 209 3.34 4.91 -11.27
C GLU A 209 4.11 5.75 -12.30
N ARG A 210 5.10 6.53 -11.84
CA ARG A 210 6.00 7.28 -12.74
C ARG A 210 6.88 6.35 -13.55
N ALA A 211 7.49 5.34 -12.92
CA ALA A 211 8.28 4.33 -13.61
C ALA A 211 7.43 3.55 -14.62
N GLU A 212 6.20 3.17 -14.24
CA GLU A 212 5.24 2.51 -15.11
C GLU A 212 4.90 3.37 -16.33
N ARG A 213 4.58 4.64 -16.12
CA ARG A 213 4.29 5.56 -17.22
C ARG A 213 5.46 5.64 -18.18
N ALA A 214 6.68 5.84 -17.67
CA ALA A 214 7.88 5.93 -18.50
C ALA A 214 8.16 4.63 -19.29
N LEU A 215 7.94 3.44 -18.69
CA LEU A 215 8.05 2.16 -19.38
C LEU A 215 7.06 2.07 -20.55
N PHE A 216 5.77 2.36 -20.28
CA PHE A 216 4.73 2.19 -21.30
C PHE A 216 4.87 3.21 -22.43
N GLU A 217 5.20 4.46 -22.13
CA GLU A 217 5.43 5.49 -23.15
C GLU A 217 6.64 5.18 -24.03
N SER A 218 7.72 4.60 -23.47
CA SER A 218 8.95 4.37 -24.21
C SER A 218 9.02 3.01 -24.92
N ARG A 219 8.44 1.95 -24.33
CA ARG A 219 8.63 0.57 -24.80
C ARG A 219 7.34 -0.17 -25.17
N LEU A 220 6.19 0.23 -24.62
CA LEU A 220 4.92 -0.48 -24.76
C LEU A 220 3.75 0.46 -25.12
N PRO A 221 3.90 1.40 -26.08
CA PRO A 221 2.91 2.45 -26.34
C PRO A 221 1.55 1.91 -26.83
N ALA A 222 1.53 0.74 -27.47
CA ALA A 222 0.30 0.11 -27.95
C ALA A 222 -0.60 -0.46 -26.85
N ARG A 223 -0.11 -0.51 -25.60
CA ARG A 223 -0.90 -0.96 -24.46
C ARG A 223 -1.58 0.22 -23.78
N GLY A 224 -2.82 0.47 -24.13
CA GLY A 224 -3.67 1.58 -23.73
C GLY A 224 -3.76 1.90 -22.22
N GLU A 225 -4.89 2.41 -21.78
CA GLU A 225 -5.14 2.68 -20.35
C GLU A 225 -5.19 1.39 -19.53
N ARG A 226 -4.72 1.47 -18.28
CA ARG A 226 -4.62 0.31 -17.39
C ARG A 226 -5.36 0.58 -16.09
N SER A 227 -6.21 -0.36 -15.71
CA SER A 227 -6.97 -0.35 -14.46
C SER A 227 -6.42 -1.38 -13.48
N LEU A 228 -6.21 -1.00 -12.24
CA LEU A 228 -5.77 -1.92 -11.18
C LEU A 228 -6.84 -3.00 -10.93
N ARG A 229 -6.38 -4.24 -10.72
CA ARG A 229 -7.22 -5.37 -10.29
C ARG A 229 -6.73 -5.99 -8.98
N HIS A 230 -5.44 -6.13 -8.86
CA HIS A 230 -4.82 -6.68 -7.66
C HIS A 230 -3.43 -6.08 -7.52
N ARG A 231 -3.08 -5.64 -6.32
CA ARG A 231 -1.71 -5.25 -5.96
C ARG A 231 -1.36 -5.87 -4.63
N ARG A 232 -0.11 -6.32 -4.51
CA ARG A 232 0.55 -6.62 -3.24
C ARG A 232 1.82 -5.79 -3.14
N THR A 233 2.05 -5.21 -1.99
CA THR A 233 3.25 -4.40 -1.71
C THR A 233 3.79 -4.75 -0.34
N ALA A 234 5.08 -5.06 -0.26
CA ALA A 234 5.81 -5.33 0.97
C ALA A 234 6.89 -4.27 1.16
N TYR A 235 6.95 -3.65 2.34
CA TYR A 235 7.92 -2.62 2.70
C TYR A 235 8.93 -3.20 3.70
N TYR A 236 10.22 -2.99 3.45
CA TYR A 236 11.33 -3.55 4.23
C TYR A 236 12.25 -2.49 4.83
N GLY A 237 12.10 -1.26 4.40
CA GLY A 237 12.92 -0.14 4.82
C GLY A 237 12.31 1.20 4.40
N ASN A 238 13.08 2.23 4.59
CA ASN A 238 12.72 3.58 4.17
C ASN A 238 13.95 4.28 3.57
N ALA A 239 13.73 5.37 2.85
CA ALA A 239 14.78 6.26 2.35
C ALA A 239 14.85 7.52 3.20
N ASP A 240 16.03 8.13 3.26
CA ASP A 240 16.18 9.45 3.81
C ASP A 240 15.82 10.53 2.78
N PRO A 241 15.41 11.73 3.21
CA PRO A 241 15.21 12.87 2.32
C PRO A 241 16.46 13.13 1.47
N ARG A 242 16.25 13.36 0.17
CA ARG A 242 17.31 13.53 -0.87
C ARG A 242 18.04 12.25 -1.28
N ASP A 243 17.71 11.08 -0.70
CA ASP A 243 18.18 9.83 -1.26
C ASP A 243 17.65 9.65 -2.68
N THR A 244 18.42 9.00 -3.53
CA THR A 244 17.94 8.48 -4.80
C THR A 244 17.51 7.04 -4.63
N VAL A 245 16.28 6.72 -5.05
CA VAL A 245 15.79 5.35 -5.13
C VAL A 245 15.82 4.86 -6.58
N ARG A 246 16.18 3.60 -6.75
CA ARG A 246 16.14 2.90 -8.03
C ARG A 246 14.93 2.00 -8.07
N VAL A 247 14.09 2.19 -9.06
CA VAL A 247 12.98 1.28 -9.38
C VAL A 247 13.40 0.38 -10.52
N ARG A 248 13.33 -0.94 -10.31
CA ARG A 248 13.39 -1.93 -11.39
C ARG A 248 11.98 -2.43 -11.63
N LEU A 249 11.52 -2.31 -12.86
CA LEU A 249 10.17 -2.68 -13.27
C LEU A 249 10.23 -3.74 -14.36
N PHE A 250 9.55 -4.86 -14.11
CA PHE A 250 9.35 -5.94 -15.07
C PHE A 250 7.88 -6.00 -15.47
N ALA A 251 7.60 -6.04 -16.76
CA ALA A 251 6.27 -6.30 -17.27
C ALA A 251 6.14 -7.77 -17.67
N HIS A 252 4.98 -8.37 -17.40
CA HIS A 252 4.66 -9.77 -17.66
C HIS A 252 3.32 -9.86 -18.40
N GLN A 253 3.21 -10.81 -19.33
CA GLN A 253 1.96 -11.11 -20.02
C GLN A 253 1.18 -12.15 -19.25
N ASP A 254 -0.09 -11.90 -18.96
CA ASP A 254 -0.99 -12.95 -18.46
C ASP A 254 -1.12 -14.04 -19.54
N PRO A 255 -0.72 -15.31 -19.27
CA PRO A 255 -0.79 -16.38 -20.26
C PRO A 255 -2.21 -16.79 -20.64
N ARG A 256 -3.21 -16.38 -19.87
CA ARG A 256 -4.63 -16.72 -20.07
C ARG A 256 -5.44 -15.55 -20.61
N ARG A 257 -4.96 -14.32 -20.48
CA ARG A 257 -5.69 -13.09 -20.81
C ARG A 257 -4.77 -12.08 -21.49
N ALA A 258 -4.95 -11.87 -22.79
CA ALA A 258 -4.16 -10.93 -23.58
C ALA A 258 -4.36 -9.46 -23.13
N ASP A 259 -5.51 -9.17 -22.54
CA ASP A 259 -5.94 -7.85 -22.02
C ASP A 259 -5.49 -7.60 -20.57
N ARG A 260 -4.63 -8.46 -19.99
CA ARG A 260 -4.09 -8.30 -18.65
C ARG A 260 -2.57 -8.29 -18.65
N VAL A 261 -1.99 -7.37 -17.90
CA VAL A 261 -0.55 -7.26 -17.68
C VAL A 261 -0.24 -7.39 -16.20
N GLY A 262 0.81 -8.13 -15.89
CA GLY A 262 1.42 -8.19 -14.58
C GLY A 262 2.64 -7.28 -14.52
N LEU A 263 2.83 -6.59 -13.41
CA LEU A 263 3.95 -5.69 -13.18
C LEU A 263 4.63 -6.08 -11.88
N ARG A 264 5.95 -6.24 -11.89
CA ARG A 264 6.77 -6.48 -10.69
C ARG A 264 7.74 -5.32 -10.52
N TYR A 265 7.75 -4.74 -9.34
CA TYR A 265 8.60 -3.62 -8.97
C TYR A 265 9.53 -4.02 -7.82
N THR A 266 10.77 -3.60 -7.93
CA THR A 266 11.73 -3.60 -6.83
C THR A 266 12.20 -2.17 -6.64
N ILE A 267 12.10 -1.63 -5.44
CA ILE A 267 12.63 -0.31 -5.08
C ILE A 267 13.78 -0.50 -4.11
N GLU A 268 14.94 0.00 -4.50
CA GLU A 268 16.17 -0.06 -3.72
C GLU A 268 16.73 1.35 -3.51
N ARG A 269 17.36 1.59 -2.38
CA ARG A 269 18.15 2.80 -2.16
C ARG A 269 19.42 2.69 -3.01
N GLN A 270 19.69 3.72 -3.84
CA GLN A 270 20.76 3.64 -4.84
C GLN A 270 22.15 3.54 -4.20
N GLN A 271 22.36 4.23 -3.07
CA GLN A 271 23.69 4.36 -2.46
C GLN A 271 24.27 3.08 -1.87
N ASP A 272 23.41 2.17 -1.37
CA ASP A 272 23.85 0.93 -0.69
C ASP A 272 23.09 -0.32 -1.15
N GLY A 273 22.15 -0.18 -2.09
CA GLY A 273 21.34 -1.29 -2.61
C GLY A 273 20.34 -1.87 -1.62
N GLN A 274 20.08 -1.18 -0.49
CA GLN A 274 19.09 -1.66 0.48
C GLN A 274 17.71 -1.74 -0.16
N LEU A 275 17.09 -2.92 -0.07
CA LEU A 275 15.71 -3.12 -0.51
C LEU A 275 14.76 -2.33 0.38
N ILE A 276 13.99 -1.44 -0.23
CA ILE A 276 12.95 -0.65 0.44
C ILE A 276 11.59 -1.31 0.24
N CYS A 277 11.27 -1.72 -1.00
CA CYS A 277 9.93 -2.19 -1.33
C CYS A 277 9.96 -3.22 -2.46
N LEU A 278 9.11 -4.24 -2.34
CA LEU A 278 8.67 -5.10 -3.44
C LEU A 278 7.19 -4.86 -3.69
N SER A 279 6.79 -4.78 -4.95
CA SER A 279 5.38 -4.70 -5.32
C SER A 279 5.10 -5.52 -6.57
N GLU A 280 3.93 -6.15 -6.60
CA GLU A 280 3.38 -6.77 -7.79
C GLU A 280 1.97 -6.26 -8.03
N ALA A 281 1.62 -6.00 -9.28
CA ALA A 281 0.31 -5.52 -9.67
C ALA A 281 -0.23 -6.25 -10.89
N LEU A 282 -1.49 -6.63 -10.85
CA LEU A 282 -2.27 -7.08 -12.01
C LEU A 282 -3.12 -5.92 -12.50
N LYS A 283 -2.96 -5.57 -13.77
CA LYS A 283 -3.70 -4.49 -14.40
C LYS A 283 -4.42 -4.95 -15.65
N GLN A 284 -5.67 -4.53 -15.78
CA GLN A 284 -6.49 -4.70 -16.97
C GLN A 284 -6.13 -3.61 -17.98
N VAL A 285 -5.77 -4.00 -19.20
CA VAL A 285 -5.55 -3.10 -20.35
C VAL A 285 -6.90 -2.84 -21.04
N ARG A 286 -7.19 -1.60 -21.35
CA ARG A 286 -8.42 -1.15 -22.05
C ARG A 286 -8.10 -0.57 -23.39
#